data_133d7cf66e59491f5b073fbdd636b416
#
_entry.id   133d7cf66e59491f5b073fbdd636b416
#
_cell.length_a   1.000
_cell.length_b   1.000
_cell.length_c   1.000
_cell.angle_alpha   90.00
_cell.angle_beta   90.00
_cell.angle_gamma   90.00
#
_symmetry.space_group_name_H-M   'P 1'
#
loop_
_entity.id
_entity.type
_entity.pdbx_description
1 polymer ?
#
loop_
_entity_poly.entity_id
_entity_poly.type
_entity_poly.pdbx_seq_one_letter_code
_entity_poly.pdbx_strand_id
1 'polypeptide(L)'
;MAAEVQPLQPVKLPTGPATLTPEQKYWHSFSNQLLLPSQHSNPITHISFPPPSTALATAPPLETFAVTSGNRVQIFSSRTRKLLKTISRFNVDDVAHSGNIRRDGRILVAGGDSGVIQAFDINSRAILKTWKEHKQPVWITNWHPSELTTLMSTSDDTTVRMWDLPSDTSTTTFLGHQDYVRSGSFMSGQAERLIVSGSYDQTVRLWDPRVGGKAVMVFKHSAAVEAVLPLPSGTTVLATSDNQVAVLDLVAAKPAQLLRNHQKTVTSLALAGNGTRLLSGGLDGHVKVFETSAWNVVAGFKYPSPILSLNVISSGSAREDKHLVIGMQSGLLSVKTRLSGQQKVQAQEREKEMQALIEGKIEEYDKSQGKKRGRGWEKRTRGKDYTGEGADIVIDGNARGKIKAGSQWERALRKGQYEKALDLALESKVRTKVYVSVLSSAHS
;
A
#
# COMPACT_ATOMS: atom_id res chain seq x y z
N MET A 1 -61.81 12.40 -37.58
CA MET A 1 -61.32 11.10 -37.12
C MET A 1 -60.32 11.37 -36.00
N ALA A 2 -60.68 11.14 -34.75
CA ALA A 2 -59.78 11.29 -33.61
C ALA A 2 -58.91 10.03 -33.53
N ALA A 3 -57.60 10.21 -33.57
CA ALA A 3 -56.65 9.12 -33.41
C ALA A 3 -56.69 8.61 -31.95
N GLU A 4 -57.11 7.35 -31.75
CA GLU A 4 -57.02 6.67 -30.46
C GLU A 4 -55.56 6.54 -30.08
N VAL A 5 -55.15 7.25 -29.04
CA VAL A 5 -53.84 7.09 -28.43
C VAL A 5 -53.86 5.83 -27.54
N GLN A 6 -53.22 4.76 -28.00
CA GLN A 6 -53.07 3.56 -27.20
C GLN A 6 -52.16 3.88 -25.98
N PRO A 7 -52.58 3.54 -24.75
CA PRO A 7 -51.73 3.73 -23.58
C PRO A 7 -50.43 2.91 -23.69
N LEU A 8 -49.31 3.56 -23.52
CA LEU A 8 -48.01 2.90 -23.44
C LEU A 8 -48.02 1.82 -22.37
N GLN A 9 -47.68 0.59 -22.74
CA GLN A 9 -47.55 -0.50 -21.78
C GLN A 9 -46.50 -0.15 -20.74
N PRO A 10 -46.75 -0.33 -19.42
CA PRO A 10 -45.78 -0.06 -18.38
C PRO A 10 -44.56 -0.97 -18.57
N VAL A 11 -43.42 -0.36 -18.82
CA VAL A 11 -42.15 -1.07 -18.89
C VAL A 11 -41.88 -1.67 -17.50
N LYS A 12 -41.93 -2.99 -17.39
CA LYS A 12 -41.55 -3.71 -16.18
C LYS A 12 -40.08 -3.50 -15.95
N LEU A 13 -39.71 -2.59 -15.04
CA LEU A 13 -38.35 -2.46 -14.56
C LEU A 13 -37.95 -3.79 -13.89
N PRO A 14 -36.73 -4.31 -14.17
CA PRO A 14 -36.25 -5.52 -13.51
C PRO A 14 -36.22 -5.30 -12.00
N THR A 15 -36.99 -6.06 -11.23
CA THR A 15 -37.12 -5.96 -9.77
C THR A 15 -35.98 -6.59 -8.98
N GLY A 16 -34.84 -6.92 -9.62
CA GLY A 16 -33.66 -7.48 -8.98
C GLY A 16 -32.50 -6.49 -8.95
N PRO A 17 -31.56 -6.64 -8.00
CA PRO A 17 -30.33 -5.87 -8.04
C PRO A 17 -29.62 -6.10 -9.37
N ALA A 18 -29.14 -5.02 -9.99
CA ALA A 18 -28.45 -5.09 -11.26
C ALA A 18 -27.32 -6.14 -11.22
N THR A 19 -27.29 -7.05 -12.20
CA THR A 19 -26.25 -8.09 -12.25
C THR A 19 -24.90 -7.44 -12.47
N LEU A 20 -24.00 -7.63 -11.51
CA LEU A 20 -22.64 -7.11 -11.58
C LEU A 20 -21.92 -7.67 -12.80
N THR A 21 -21.25 -6.82 -13.54
CA THR A 21 -20.36 -7.26 -14.65
C THR A 21 -19.22 -8.14 -14.14
N PRO A 22 -18.61 -8.99 -14.97
CA PRO A 22 -17.47 -9.82 -14.56
C PRO A 22 -16.33 -9.01 -13.94
N GLU A 23 -16.07 -7.80 -14.47
CA GLU A 23 -15.06 -6.90 -13.95
C GLU A 23 -15.44 -6.28 -12.60
N GLN A 24 -16.68 -5.87 -12.43
CA GLN A 24 -17.16 -5.43 -11.11
C GLN A 24 -17.01 -6.53 -10.09
N LYS A 25 -17.35 -7.78 -10.45
CA LYS A 25 -17.12 -8.95 -9.59
C LYS A 25 -15.65 -9.15 -9.26
N TYR A 26 -14.74 -8.92 -10.23
CA TYR A 26 -13.30 -8.97 -10.01
C TYR A 26 -12.86 -7.95 -8.97
N TRP A 27 -13.23 -6.68 -9.11
CA TRP A 27 -12.85 -5.63 -8.16
C TRP A 27 -13.53 -5.79 -6.80
N HIS A 28 -14.77 -6.26 -6.75
CA HIS A 28 -15.43 -6.63 -5.48
C HIS A 28 -14.73 -7.78 -4.75
N SER A 29 -13.95 -8.61 -5.44
CA SER A 29 -13.19 -9.68 -4.79
C SER A 29 -12.02 -9.19 -3.91
N PHE A 30 -11.63 -7.90 -4.00
CA PHE A 30 -10.70 -7.24 -3.08
C PHE A 30 -11.42 -6.85 -1.78
N SER A 31 -11.94 -7.84 -1.06
CA SER A 31 -12.78 -7.64 0.13
C SER A 31 -12.00 -7.73 1.45
N ASN A 32 -10.92 -8.51 1.50
CA ASN A 32 -10.13 -8.68 2.73
C ASN A 32 -9.24 -7.47 2.98
N GLN A 33 -9.73 -6.54 3.80
CA GLN A 33 -9.04 -5.30 4.14
C GLN A 33 -8.25 -5.47 5.44
N LEU A 34 -6.96 -5.11 5.39
CA LEU A 34 -6.11 -4.94 6.55
C LEU A 34 -5.78 -3.45 6.68
N LEU A 35 -6.08 -2.87 7.82
CA LEU A 35 -5.72 -1.50 8.16
C LEU A 35 -4.51 -1.53 9.10
N LEU A 36 -3.44 -0.87 8.69
CA LEU A 36 -2.21 -0.75 9.46
C LEU A 36 -2.01 0.74 9.81
N PRO A 37 -2.04 1.11 11.08
CA PRO A 37 -1.71 2.48 11.47
C PRO A 37 -0.22 2.74 11.29
N SER A 38 0.13 3.90 10.76
CA SER A 38 1.53 4.36 10.78
C SER A 38 1.91 4.70 12.22
N GLN A 39 3.18 4.45 12.56
CA GLN A 39 3.72 4.96 13.81
C GLN A 39 3.66 6.50 13.78
N HIS A 40 3.14 7.11 14.85
CA HIS A 40 3.00 8.57 15.01
C HIS A 40 1.94 9.27 14.12
N SER A 41 1.02 8.54 13.52
CA SER A 41 -0.08 9.10 12.68
C SER A 41 0.38 10.02 11.54
N ASN A 42 1.64 9.88 11.09
CA ASN A 42 2.17 10.66 9.98
C ASN A 42 1.50 10.25 8.66
N PRO A 43 1.21 11.19 7.76
CA PRO A 43 0.62 10.89 6.47
C PRO A 43 1.50 9.95 5.65
N ILE A 44 0.88 9.08 4.87
CA ILE A 44 1.60 8.16 3.98
C ILE A 44 1.72 8.84 2.61
N THR A 45 2.91 9.38 2.35
CA THR A 45 3.17 10.19 1.16
C THR A 45 3.40 9.33 -0.09
N HIS A 46 4.08 8.20 0.04
CA HIS A 46 4.44 7.39 -1.13
C HIS A 46 4.40 5.89 -0.84
N ILE A 47 3.98 5.11 -1.84
CA ILE A 47 4.01 3.65 -1.82
C ILE A 47 4.75 3.19 -3.07
N SER A 48 5.90 2.53 -2.87
CA SER A 48 6.71 1.99 -3.94
C SER A 48 6.61 0.47 -3.99
N PHE A 49 6.37 -0.03 -5.18
CA PHE A 49 6.51 -1.45 -5.50
C PHE A 49 7.49 -1.57 -6.67
N PRO A 50 8.58 -2.31 -6.54
CA PRO A 50 9.56 -2.43 -7.59
C PRO A 50 8.93 -3.08 -8.83
N PRO A 51 9.18 -2.53 -10.03
CA PRO A 51 8.64 -3.08 -11.25
C PRO A 51 9.17 -4.51 -11.47
N PRO A 52 8.35 -5.41 -12.00
CA PRO A 52 8.76 -6.79 -12.25
C PRO A 52 9.92 -6.80 -13.26
N SER A 53 11.03 -7.44 -12.90
CA SER A 53 12.17 -7.56 -13.79
C SER A 53 11.88 -8.54 -14.93
N THR A 54 11.84 -8.06 -16.16
CA THR A 54 11.73 -8.90 -17.37
C THR A 54 13.05 -9.61 -17.71
N ALA A 55 14.18 -9.03 -17.29
CA ALA A 55 15.51 -9.48 -17.66
C ALA A 55 16.13 -10.55 -16.73
N LEU A 56 15.62 -10.72 -15.52
CA LEU A 56 16.08 -11.74 -14.58
C LEU A 56 14.99 -12.79 -14.36
N ALA A 57 14.68 -13.57 -15.38
CA ALA A 57 13.71 -14.67 -15.30
C ALA A 57 14.06 -15.75 -14.26
N THR A 58 15.29 -15.76 -13.74
CA THR A 58 15.80 -16.70 -12.74
C THR A 58 15.72 -16.20 -11.30
N ALA A 59 15.45 -14.90 -11.07
CA ALA A 59 15.32 -14.38 -9.72
C ALA A 59 13.86 -14.51 -9.23
N PRO A 60 13.64 -14.96 -7.98
CA PRO A 60 12.30 -15.00 -7.41
C PRO A 60 11.69 -13.58 -7.42
N PRO A 61 10.38 -13.46 -7.69
CA PRO A 61 9.72 -12.16 -7.71
C PRO A 61 9.91 -11.47 -6.36
N LEU A 62 10.24 -10.20 -6.41
CA LEU A 62 10.39 -9.40 -5.19
C LEU A 62 9.03 -9.32 -4.47
N GLU A 63 9.00 -9.84 -3.26
CA GLU A 63 7.80 -9.87 -2.43
C GLU A 63 7.80 -8.74 -1.38
N THR A 64 8.39 -7.59 -1.72
CA THR A 64 8.49 -6.45 -0.79
C THR A 64 8.01 -5.15 -1.42
N PHE A 65 7.38 -4.29 -0.63
CA PHE A 65 7.01 -2.94 -1.01
C PHE A 65 7.39 -1.95 0.08
N ALA A 66 7.68 -0.72 -0.30
CA ALA A 66 8.01 0.35 0.63
C ALA A 66 6.85 1.31 0.82
N VAL A 67 6.70 1.79 2.04
CA VAL A 67 5.73 2.80 2.46
C VAL A 67 6.49 3.93 3.14
N THR A 68 6.38 5.13 2.62
CA THR A 68 7.02 6.33 3.17
C THR A 68 6.03 7.07 4.05
N SER A 69 6.43 7.37 5.29
CA SER A 69 5.60 8.09 6.25
C SER A 69 6.46 8.92 7.20
N GLY A 70 6.33 10.23 7.15
CA GLY A 70 7.16 11.15 7.93
C GLY A 70 8.64 10.98 7.62
N ASN A 71 9.49 10.84 8.62
CA ASN A 71 10.94 10.66 8.48
C ASN A 71 11.36 9.18 8.36
N ARG A 72 10.49 8.29 7.91
CA ARG A 72 10.74 6.84 7.87
C ARG A 72 10.23 6.22 6.59
N VAL A 73 10.96 5.20 6.13
CA VAL A 73 10.51 4.30 5.08
C VAL A 73 10.38 2.90 5.65
N GLN A 74 9.19 2.37 5.60
CA GLN A 74 8.83 1.05 6.11
C GLN A 74 8.75 0.06 4.96
N ILE A 75 9.40 -1.09 5.10
CA ILE A 75 9.41 -2.16 4.10
C ILE A 75 8.54 -3.30 4.60
N PHE A 76 7.51 -3.60 3.84
CA PHE A 76 6.55 -4.66 4.11
C PHE A 76 6.75 -5.84 3.16
N SER A 77 6.40 -7.04 3.65
CA SER A 77 6.26 -8.21 2.78
C SER A 77 4.89 -8.19 2.10
N SER A 78 4.86 -8.34 0.77
CA SER A 78 3.60 -8.47 0.02
C SER A 78 2.88 -9.78 0.35
N ARG A 79 3.61 -10.85 0.67
CA ARG A 79 3.04 -12.16 0.99
C ARG A 79 2.35 -12.19 2.35
N THR A 80 3.05 -11.71 3.40
CA THR A 80 2.56 -11.78 4.80
C THR A 80 1.90 -10.50 5.26
N ARG A 81 2.06 -9.39 4.53
CA ARG A 81 1.59 -8.03 4.88
C ARG A 81 2.15 -7.54 6.22
N LYS A 82 3.26 -8.11 6.66
CA LYS A 82 3.95 -7.72 7.90
C LYS A 82 5.10 -6.77 7.60
N LEU A 83 5.36 -5.88 8.53
CA LEU A 83 6.53 -5.02 8.50
C LEU A 83 7.80 -5.90 8.65
N LEU A 84 8.71 -5.78 7.69
CA LEU A 84 9.99 -6.48 7.70
C LEU A 84 11.09 -5.60 8.30
N LYS A 85 11.22 -4.37 7.80
CA LYS A 85 12.28 -3.45 8.18
C LYS A 85 11.76 -2.01 8.18
N THR A 86 12.38 -1.17 9.01
CA THR A 86 12.17 0.28 8.99
C THR A 86 13.52 0.96 8.81
N ILE A 87 13.60 1.86 7.85
CA ILE A 87 14.73 2.75 7.62
C ILE A 87 14.35 4.10 8.21
N SER A 88 15.08 4.52 9.26
CA SER A 88 14.82 5.77 10.00
C SER A 88 16.10 6.59 10.19
N ARG A 89 17.06 6.44 9.27
CA ARG A 89 18.35 7.15 9.31
C ARG A 89 18.31 8.51 8.62
N PHE A 90 17.13 9.04 8.39
CA PHE A 90 16.92 10.43 8.00
C PHE A 90 17.15 11.35 9.20
N ASN A 91 17.46 12.61 8.95
CA ASN A 91 17.47 13.59 10.01
C ASN A 91 16.10 13.64 10.68
N VAL A 92 16.06 13.90 11.99
CA VAL A 92 14.82 13.84 12.77
C VAL A 92 13.81 14.86 12.26
N ASP A 93 14.28 16.02 11.80
CA ASP A 93 13.45 17.12 11.30
C ASP A 93 13.20 17.06 9.79
N ASP A 94 13.75 16.05 9.10
CA ASP A 94 13.62 15.91 7.64
C ASP A 94 12.50 14.92 7.30
N VAL A 95 11.50 15.38 6.57
CA VAL A 95 10.38 14.54 6.10
C VAL A 95 10.77 13.90 4.77
N ALA A 96 10.73 12.58 4.73
CA ALA A 96 10.89 11.84 3.48
C ALA A 96 9.59 11.85 2.66
N HIS A 97 9.65 12.27 1.40
CA HIS A 97 8.49 12.34 0.52
C HIS A 97 8.33 11.09 -0.35
N SER A 98 9.43 10.56 -0.88
CA SER A 98 9.42 9.36 -1.69
C SER A 98 10.47 8.36 -1.23
N GLY A 99 10.06 7.12 -1.05
CA GLY A 99 10.98 6.00 -0.83
C GLY A 99 10.78 4.97 -1.93
N ASN A 100 11.75 4.80 -2.81
CA ASN A 100 11.61 3.94 -3.98
C ASN A 100 12.62 2.80 -3.94
N ILE A 101 12.12 1.56 -4.04
CA ILE A 101 12.95 0.36 -4.05
C ILE A 101 13.43 0.09 -5.47
N ARG A 102 14.73 -0.15 -5.62
CA ARG A 102 15.32 -0.60 -6.87
C ARG A 102 14.78 -1.99 -7.24
N ARG A 103 14.68 -2.29 -8.54
CA ARG A 103 14.11 -3.55 -9.03
C ARG A 103 14.79 -4.83 -8.52
N ASP A 104 16.03 -4.76 -8.03
CA ASP A 104 16.73 -5.89 -7.41
C ASP A 104 16.39 -6.07 -5.91
N GLY A 105 15.65 -5.13 -5.32
CA GLY A 105 15.24 -5.15 -3.92
C GLY A 105 16.34 -4.96 -2.89
N ARG A 106 17.52 -4.50 -3.31
CA ARG A 106 18.69 -4.33 -2.42
C ARG A 106 18.85 -2.90 -1.96
N ILE A 107 18.56 -1.94 -2.84
CA ILE A 107 18.77 -0.52 -2.58
C ILE A 107 17.44 0.22 -2.59
N LEU A 108 17.28 1.10 -1.63
CA LEU A 108 16.18 2.06 -1.54
C LEU A 108 16.77 3.46 -1.69
N VAL A 109 16.12 4.32 -2.46
CA VAL A 109 16.44 5.75 -2.53
C VAL A 109 15.27 6.55 -1.98
N ALA A 110 15.58 7.63 -1.27
CA ALA A 110 14.56 8.55 -0.77
C ALA A 110 15.05 10.00 -0.83
N GLY A 111 14.13 10.90 -1.14
CA GLY A 111 14.32 12.35 -1.09
C GLY A 111 13.60 12.95 0.10
N GLY A 112 14.14 14.02 0.67
CA GLY A 112 13.61 14.71 1.84
C GLY A 112 13.36 16.20 1.62
N ASP A 113 12.76 16.81 2.63
CA ASP A 113 12.47 18.27 2.68
C ASP A 113 13.74 19.12 2.62
N SER A 114 14.84 18.60 3.14
CA SER A 114 16.15 19.29 3.12
C SER A 114 16.79 19.38 1.71
N GLY A 115 16.16 18.79 0.68
CA GLY A 115 16.77 18.68 -0.66
C GLY A 115 17.82 17.57 -0.75
N VAL A 116 18.00 16.78 0.31
CA VAL A 116 18.97 15.69 0.35
C VAL A 116 18.33 14.41 -0.20
N ILE A 117 19.05 13.75 -1.11
CA ILE A 117 18.70 12.42 -1.60
C ILE A 117 19.65 11.42 -0.98
N GLN A 118 19.12 10.35 -0.42
CA GLN A 118 19.91 9.30 0.21
C GLN A 118 19.57 7.93 -0.38
N ALA A 119 20.62 7.16 -0.69
CA ALA A 119 20.50 5.76 -1.07
C ALA A 119 20.88 4.88 0.11
N PHE A 120 20.05 3.89 0.43
CA PHE A 120 20.20 2.97 1.55
C PHE A 120 20.32 1.54 1.07
N ASP A 121 21.17 0.76 1.71
CA ASP A 121 21.08 -0.70 1.61
C ASP A 121 19.93 -1.22 2.50
N ILE A 122 19.01 -1.93 1.91
CA ILE A 122 17.83 -2.46 2.61
C ILE A 122 18.22 -3.49 3.67
N ASN A 123 19.29 -4.24 3.46
CA ASN A 123 19.70 -5.30 4.40
C ASN A 123 20.38 -4.75 5.63
N SER A 124 21.40 -3.95 5.46
CA SER A 124 22.18 -3.35 6.56
C SER A 124 21.56 -2.06 7.10
N ARG A 125 20.63 -1.44 6.37
CA ARG A 125 20.05 -0.11 6.63
C ARG A 125 21.12 0.99 6.65
N ALA A 126 22.28 0.74 6.04
CA ALA A 126 23.37 1.71 5.94
C ALA A 126 23.09 2.70 4.81
N ILE A 127 23.53 3.94 4.99
CA ILE A 127 23.55 4.94 3.94
C ILE A 127 24.70 4.58 3.01
N LEU A 128 24.41 4.34 1.74
CA LEU A 128 25.40 4.04 0.71
C LEU A 128 25.89 5.32 0.03
N LYS A 129 24.98 6.25 -0.24
CA LYS A 129 25.25 7.48 -0.96
C LYS A 129 24.35 8.59 -0.48
N THR A 130 24.86 9.84 -0.54
CA THR A 130 24.11 11.05 -0.22
C THR A 130 24.43 12.11 -1.26
N TRP A 131 23.40 12.68 -1.90
CA TRP A 131 23.51 13.81 -2.83
C TRP A 131 22.84 15.05 -2.23
N LYS A 132 23.47 16.23 -2.37
CA LYS A 132 23.04 17.49 -1.75
C LYS A 132 23.02 18.65 -2.76
N GLU A 133 22.63 18.40 -3.99
CA GLU A 133 22.59 19.45 -5.02
C GLU A 133 21.26 20.19 -5.12
N HIS A 134 20.15 19.55 -4.73
CA HIS A 134 18.85 20.22 -4.67
C HIS A 134 18.84 21.21 -3.50
N LYS A 135 18.23 22.36 -3.72
CA LYS A 135 18.14 23.45 -2.73
C LYS A 135 16.80 23.47 -1.99
N GLN A 136 15.84 22.73 -2.46
CA GLN A 136 14.48 22.67 -1.95
C GLN A 136 13.99 21.22 -1.86
N PRO A 137 12.83 20.92 -1.26
CA PRO A 137 12.30 19.58 -1.08
C PRO A 137 12.34 18.73 -2.35
N VAL A 138 12.73 17.48 -2.21
CA VAL A 138 12.71 16.47 -3.27
C VAL A 138 11.48 15.60 -3.11
N TRP A 139 10.51 15.76 -4.00
CA TRP A 139 9.22 15.05 -3.90
C TRP A 139 9.25 13.66 -4.47
N ILE A 140 9.89 13.47 -5.62
CA ILE A 140 9.98 12.16 -6.26
C ILE A 140 11.44 11.79 -6.49
N THR A 141 11.76 10.55 -6.13
CA THR A 141 12.97 9.85 -6.57
C THR A 141 12.53 8.55 -7.23
N ASN A 142 12.97 8.29 -8.45
CA ASN A 142 12.57 7.09 -9.17
C ASN A 142 13.77 6.42 -9.84
N TRP A 143 13.81 5.08 -9.79
CA TRP A 143 14.84 4.29 -10.45
C TRP A 143 14.51 4.09 -11.93
N HIS A 144 15.55 4.04 -12.76
CA HIS A 144 15.38 3.64 -14.15
C HIS A 144 14.85 2.21 -14.24
N PRO A 145 13.87 1.92 -15.12
CA PRO A 145 13.22 0.61 -15.17
C PRO A 145 14.16 -0.53 -15.59
N SER A 146 15.16 -0.28 -16.43
CA SER A 146 16.12 -1.29 -16.91
C SER A 146 17.51 -1.15 -16.32
N GLU A 147 18.03 0.07 -16.14
CA GLU A 147 19.36 0.34 -15.59
C GLU A 147 19.35 0.32 -14.07
N LEU A 148 20.38 -0.28 -13.46
CA LEU A 148 20.45 -0.43 -12.00
C LEU A 148 21.15 0.74 -11.30
N THR A 149 21.86 1.57 -12.03
CA THR A 149 22.66 2.67 -11.46
C THR A 149 21.99 4.02 -11.62
N THR A 150 21.11 4.15 -12.60
CA THR A 150 20.48 5.41 -12.99
C THR A 150 19.20 5.66 -12.21
N LEU A 151 19.05 6.87 -11.69
CA LEU A 151 17.85 7.35 -11.04
C LEU A 151 17.54 8.80 -11.42
N MET A 152 16.31 9.22 -11.22
CA MET A 152 15.88 10.61 -11.40
C MET A 152 15.31 11.16 -10.09
N SER A 153 15.33 12.49 -9.99
CA SER A 153 14.66 13.24 -8.92
C SER A 153 13.92 14.45 -9.48
N THR A 154 12.84 14.81 -8.78
CA THR A 154 12.12 16.07 -9.02
C THR A 154 12.02 16.85 -7.72
N SER A 155 12.17 18.18 -7.82
CA SER A 155 12.26 19.04 -6.65
C SER A 155 11.43 20.33 -6.81
N ASP A 156 11.09 20.92 -5.69
CA ASP A 156 10.48 22.24 -5.62
C ASP A 156 11.45 23.36 -6.08
N ASP A 157 12.76 23.04 -6.29
CA ASP A 157 13.74 23.97 -6.91
C ASP A 157 13.54 24.13 -8.43
N THR A 158 12.42 23.66 -8.99
CA THR A 158 12.01 23.71 -10.40
C THR A 158 12.83 22.83 -11.33
N THR A 159 13.78 22.05 -10.80
CA THR A 159 14.64 21.19 -11.59
C THR A 159 14.24 19.74 -11.53
N VAL A 160 14.47 19.04 -12.64
CA VAL A 160 14.49 17.59 -12.72
C VAL A 160 15.92 17.17 -12.95
N ARG A 161 16.42 16.22 -12.16
CA ARG A 161 17.82 15.77 -12.28
C ARG A 161 17.91 14.28 -12.49
N MET A 162 18.91 13.88 -13.23
CA MET A 162 19.29 12.50 -13.42
C MET A 162 20.62 12.23 -12.73
N TRP A 163 20.73 11.08 -12.09
CA TRP A 163 21.87 10.69 -11.27
C TRP A 163 22.36 9.31 -11.68
N ASP A 164 23.62 9.07 -11.47
CA ASP A 164 24.23 7.76 -11.55
C ASP A 164 24.81 7.40 -10.17
N LEU A 165 24.54 6.18 -9.69
CA LEU A 165 24.88 5.75 -8.33
C LEU A 165 26.37 5.91 -7.99
N PRO A 166 27.34 5.57 -8.87
CA PRO A 166 28.75 5.83 -8.63
C PRO A 166 29.12 7.32 -8.59
N SER A 167 28.36 8.20 -9.26
CA SER A 167 28.69 9.62 -9.38
C SER A 167 28.31 10.42 -8.13
N ASP A 168 29.12 11.41 -7.76
CA ASP A 168 28.82 12.34 -6.66
C ASP A 168 27.93 13.49 -7.08
N THR A 169 27.86 13.75 -8.38
CA THR A 169 27.09 14.85 -8.98
C THR A 169 26.03 14.35 -9.93
N SER A 170 25.04 15.20 -10.22
CA SER A 170 24.02 14.91 -11.21
C SER A 170 24.63 14.78 -12.60
N THR A 171 24.22 13.75 -13.34
CA THR A 171 24.68 13.54 -14.73
C THR A 171 24.04 14.51 -15.70
N THR A 172 22.77 14.83 -15.48
CA THR A 172 22.00 15.77 -16.31
C THR A 172 21.03 16.55 -15.45
N THR A 173 20.95 17.85 -15.67
CA THR A 173 19.97 18.72 -15.05
C THR A 173 19.06 19.28 -16.14
N PHE A 174 17.77 19.06 -15.99
CA PHE A 174 16.74 19.56 -16.89
C PHE A 174 16.15 20.84 -16.31
N LEU A 175 16.22 21.90 -17.10
CA LEU A 175 15.77 23.24 -16.73
C LEU A 175 14.63 23.68 -17.64
N GLY A 176 13.60 24.29 -17.04
CA GLY A 176 12.50 24.82 -17.82
C GLY A 176 11.20 24.98 -17.09
N HIS A 177 10.91 24.15 -16.08
CA HIS A 177 9.75 24.40 -15.22
C HIS A 177 9.90 25.73 -14.48
N GLN A 178 8.79 26.40 -14.23
CA GLN A 178 8.75 27.73 -13.61
C GLN A 178 8.25 27.66 -12.15
N ASP A 179 7.75 26.50 -11.73
CA ASP A 179 7.21 26.27 -10.40
C ASP A 179 7.56 24.84 -9.94
N TYR A 180 7.16 24.45 -8.75
CA TYR A 180 7.44 23.20 -8.07
C TYR A 180 7.20 21.97 -8.95
N VAL A 181 8.16 21.05 -8.98
CA VAL A 181 8.04 19.80 -9.73
C VAL A 181 7.79 18.66 -8.76
N ARG A 182 6.53 18.29 -8.59
CA ARG A 182 6.10 17.31 -7.58
C ARG A 182 5.80 15.93 -8.12
N SER A 183 5.87 15.75 -9.42
CA SER A 183 5.69 14.44 -10.04
C SER A 183 6.70 14.19 -11.15
N GLY A 184 7.07 12.94 -11.34
CA GLY A 184 7.99 12.54 -12.39
C GLY A 184 8.19 11.03 -12.45
N SER A 185 8.42 10.53 -13.66
CA SER A 185 8.68 9.12 -13.90
C SER A 185 9.50 8.93 -15.16
N PHE A 186 10.25 7.83 -15.23
CA PHE A 186 10.77 7.34 -16.51
C PHE A 186 9.62 6.82 -17.35
N MET A 187 9.73 6.96 -18.66
CA MET A 187 8.81 6.34 -19.59
C MET A 187 8.94 4.81 -19.54
N SER A 188 8.02 4.12 -20.19
CA SER A 188 7.99 2.65 -20.22
C SER A 188 8.26 2.13 -21.64
N GLY A 189 8.62 0.85 -21.73
CA GLY A 189 8.82 0.16 -23.00
C GLY A 189 10.05 0.66 -23.77
N GLN A 190 9.91 0.93 -25.07
CA GLN A 190 11.03 1.38 -25.90
C GLN A 190 11.48 2.82 -25.60
N ALA A 191 10.67 3.59 -24.89
CA ALA A 191 10.92 4.98 -24.53
C ALA A 191 11.53 5.14 -23.13
N GLU A 192 12.05 4.08 -22.50
CA GLU A 192 12.52 4.04 -21.11
C GLU A 192 13.54 5.14 -20.74
N ARG A 193 14.28 5.66 -21.72
CA ARG A 193 15.27 6.73 -21.51
C ARG A 193 14.64 8.11 -21.35
N LEU A 194 13.40 8.27 -21.81
CA LEU A 194 12.70 9.55 -21.70
C LEU A 194 12.16 9.70 -20.27
N ILE A 195 12.17 10.94 -19.80
CA ILE A 195 11.63 11.32 -18.50
C ILE A 195 10.41 12.21 -18.73
N VAL A 196 9.36 11.97 -17.97
CA VAL A 196 8.19 12.85 -17.91
C VAL A 196 8.11 13.49 -16.53
N SER A 197 7.82 14.78 -16.47
CA SER A 197 7.63 15.51 -15.21
C SER A 197 6.35 16.33 -15.26
N GLY A 198 5.71 16.49 -14.11
CA GLY A 198 4.56 17.35 -13.91
C GLY A 198 4.83 18.38 -12.83
N SER A 199 4.41 19.62 -13.06
CA SER A 199 4.71 20.75 -12.22
C SER A 199 3.47 21.58 -11.88
N TYR A 200 3.60 22.38 -10.84
CA TYR A 200 2.62 23.37 -10.44
C TYR A 200 2.55 24.56 -11.43
N ASP A 201 3.53 24.69 -12.35
CA ASP A 201 3.45 25.61 -13.49
C ASP A 201 2.39 25.22 -14.53
N GLN A 202 1.54 24.22 -14.19
CA GLN A 202 0.46 23.70 -15.05
C GLN A 202 0.97 23.00 -16.32
N THR A 203 2.24 22.59 -16.36
CA THR A 203 2.79 21.89 -17.50
C THR A 203 3.26 20.48 -17.18
N VAL A 204 3.06 19.59 -18.16
CA VAL A 204 3.74 18.29 -18.22
C VAL A 204 4.81 18.39 -19.28
N ARG A 205 6.02 18.00 -18.96
CA ARG A 205 7.17 18.08 -19.86
C ARG A 205 7.79 16.71 -20.10
N LEU A 206 8.17 16.48 -21.34
CA LEU A 206 8.93 15.30 -21.76
C LEU A 206 10.38 15.72 -22.02
N TRP A 207 11.31 14.94 -21.46
CA TRP A 207 12.74 15.22 -21.54
C TRP A 207 13.48 14.05 -22.17
N ASP A 208 14.45 14.35 -23.02
CA ASP A 208 15.40 13.37 -23.55
C ASP A 208 16.81 13.74 -23.08
N PRO A 209 17.46 12.88 -22.27
CA PRO A 209 18.82 13.13 -21.80
C PRO A 209 19.85 13.31 -22.89
N ARG A 210 19.58 12.79 -24.08
CA ARG A 210 20.52 12.87 -25.23
C ARG A 210 20.52 14.23 -25.94
N VAL A 211 19.42 14.95 -25.84
CA VAL A 211 19.25 16.25 -26.52
C VAL A 211 19.71 17.42 -25.65
N GLY A 212 20.08 17.15 -24.41
CA GLY A 212 20.44 18.15 -23.41
C GLY A 212 19.24 18.58 -22.55
N GLY A 213 19.44 19.53 -21.64
CA GLY A 213 18.48 19.89 -20.60
C GLY A 213 17.18 20.57 -21.04
N LYS A 214 16.82 20.60 -22.32
CA LYS A 214 15.59 21.22 -22.84
C LYS A 214 14.48 20.20 -23.01
N ALA A 215 13.23 20.63 -22.73
CA ALA A 215 12.05 19.80 -22.96
C ALA A 215 11.84 19.54 -24.45
N VAL A 216 11.61 18.27 -24.80
CA VAL A 216 11.26 17.84 -26.17
C VAL A 216 9.80 18.17 -26.46
N MET A 217 8.93 18.04 -25.46
CA MET A 217 7.50 18.27 -25.60
C MET A 217 6.94 18.89 -24.31
N VAL A 218 5.95 19.77 -24.46
CA VAL A 218 5.30 20.47 -23.34
C VAL A 218 3.79 20.43 -23.56
N PHE A 219 3.07 19.90 -22.57
CA PHE A 219 1.61 19.93 -22.50
C PHE A 219 1.17 20.92 -21.43
N LYS A 220 0.27 21.83 -21.76
CA LYS A 220 -0.28 22.80 -20.80
C LYS A 220 -1.64 22.34 -20.32
N HIS A 221 -1.82 22.38 -18.99
CA HIS A 221 -3.05 22.03 -18.27
C HIS A 221 -3.73 23.27 -17.74
N SER A 222 -4.96 23.10 -17.21
CA SER A 222 -5.75 24.16 -16.60
C SER A 222 -5.38 24.44 -15.14
N ALA A 223 -4.73 23.49 -14.46
CA ALA A 223 -4.36 23.56 -13.07
C ALA A 223 -3.05 22.81 -12.81
N ALA A 224 -2.52 22.94 -11.59
CA ALA A 224 -1.31 22.27 -11.13
C ALA A 224 -1.37 20.74 -11.37
N VAL A 225 -0.22 20.14 -11.73
CA VAL A 225 -0.09 18.71 -11.99
C VAL A 225 0.50 18.02 -10.77
N GLU A 226 -0.30 17.14 -10.14
CA GLU A 226 0.08 16.42 -8.91
C GLU A 226 0.75 15.07 -9.20
N ALA A 227 0.29 14.34 -10.21
CA ALA A 227 0.84 13.04 -10.55
C ALA A 227 0.93 12.83 -12.04
N VAL A 228 2.00 12.17 -12.48
CA VAL A 228 2.19 11.71 -13.85
C VAL A 228 2.48 10.21 -13.87
N LEU A 229 1.91 9.51 -14.84
CA LEU A 229 2.08 8.07 -14.96
C LEU A 229 2.14 7.67 -16.45
N PRO A 230 3.29 7.21 -16.96
CA PRO A 230 3.38 6.69 -18.31
C PRO A 230 2.71 5.31 -18.42
N LEU A 231 2.02 5.07 -19.51
CA LEU A 231 1.48 3.76 -19.85
C LEU A 231 2.57 2.84 -20.42
N PRO A 232 2.41 1.51 -20.29
CA PRO A 232 3.36 0.53 -20.82
C PRO A 232 3.55 0.61 -22.33
N SER A 233 2.61 1.20 -23.08
CA SER A 233 2.73 1.45 -24.52
C SER A 233 3.90 2.38 -24.90
N GLY A 234 4.38 3.21 -23.95
CA GLY A 234 5.43 4.21 -24.20
C GLY A 234 4.98 5.40 -25.06
N THR A 235 3.74 5.43 -25.50
CA THR A 235 3.18 6.51 -26.36
C THR A 235 2.16 7.39 -25.66
N THR A 236 1.70 6.97 -24.49
CA THR A 236 0.66 7.66 -23.74
C THR A 236 1.11 7.97 -22.33
N VAL A 237 0.83 9.16 -21.86
CA VAL A 237 1.09 9.60 -20.49
C VAL A 237 -0.21 10.06 -19.86
N LEU A 238 -0.42 9.68 -18.63
CA LEU A 238 -1.52 10.15 -17.79
C LEU A 238 -1.00 11.27 -16.88
N ALA A 239 -1.76 12.34 -16.78
CA ALA A 239 -1.43 13.46 -15.91
C ALA A 239 -2.67 13.89 -15.13
N THR A 240 -2.51 14.13 -13.84
CA THR A 240 -3.61 14.66 -13.01
C THR A 240 -3.51 16.18 -12.98
N SER A 241 -4.65 16.84 -13.09
CA SER A 241 -4.75 18.28 -12.98
C SER A 241 -6.04 18.60 -12.23
N ASP A 242 -5.91 19.01 -10.99
CA ASP A 242 -7.02 19.17 -10.05
C ASP A 242 -7.90 17.90 -9.96
N ASN A 243 -9.18 17.98 -10.25
CA ASN A 243 -10.15 16.87 -10.14
C ASN A 243 -10.23 15.98 -11.41
N GLN A 244 -9.38 16.20 -12.39
CA GLN A 244 -9.40 15.49 -13.66
C GLN A 244 -8.08 14.77 -13.96
N VAL A 245 -8.19 13.69 -14.73
CA VAL A 245 -7.04 12.97 -15.29
C VAL A 245 -7.03 13.16 -16.79
N ALA A 246 -5.97 13.73 -17.32
CA ALA A 246 -5.75 13.90 -18.75
C ALA A 246 -4.98 12.70 -19.30
N VAL A 247 -5.45 12.20 -20.42
CA VAL A 247 -4.77 11.17 -21.23
C VAL A 247 -4.05 11.90 -22.36
N LEU A 248 -2.72 11.92 -22.31
CA LEU A 248 -1.87 12.63 -23.27
C LEU A 248 -1.31 11.64 -24.30
N ASP A 249 -1.58 11.89 -25.55
CA ASP A 249 -0.98 11.13 -26.66
C ASP A 249 0.29 11.84 -27.12
N LEU A 250 1.43 11.19 -26.96
CA LEU A 250 2.74 11.73 -27.35
C LEU A 250 2.94 11.72 -28.86
N VAL A 251 2.31 10.80 -29.59
CA VAL A 251 2.43 10.71 -31.04
C VAL A 251 1.63 11.84 -31.74
N ALA A 252 0.40 12.03 -31.26
CA ALA A 252 -0.46 13.09 -31.77
C ALA A 252 -0.13 14.48 -31.15
N ALA A 253 0.74 14.53 -30.13
CA ALA A 253 1.09 15.74 -29.39
C ALA A 253 -0.13 16.53 -28.86
N LYS A 254 -1.17 15.82 -28.44
CA LYS A 254 -2.42 16.42 -27.94
C LYS A 254 -3.08 15.56 -26.85
N PRO A 255 -3.93 16.14 -25.99
CA PRO A 255 -4.74 15.35 -25.09
C PRO A 255 -5.75 14.52 -25.89
N ALA A 256 -5.79 13.21 -25.63
CA ALA A 256 -6.74 12.28 -26.23
C ALA A 256 -8.09 12.33 -25.50
N GLN A 257 -8.08 12.38 -24.16
CA GLN A 257 -9.29 12.37 -23.35
C GLN A 257 -9.06 13.05 -21.98
N LEU A 258 -10.15 13.56 -21.38
CA LEU A 258 -10.19 14.12 -20.04
C LEU A 258 -11.21 13.36 -19.20
N LEU A 259 -10.76 12.76 -18.09
CA LEU A 259 -11.58 11.99 -17.16
C LEU A 259 -11.93 12.88 -15.95
N ARG A 260 -13.21 13.26 -15.83
CA ARG A 260 -13.73 14.16 -14.79
C ARG A 260 -14.63 13.43 -13.82
N ASN A 261 -14.09 12.47 -13.09
CA ASN A 261 -14.87 11.59 -12.22
C ASN A 261 -14.66 11.87 -10.73
N HIS A 262 -13.63 12.65 -10.34
CA HIS A 262 -13.35 13.02 -8.97
C HIS A 262 -13.98 14.37 -8.61
N GLN A 263 -14.27 14.56 -7.31
CA GLN A 263 -14.81 15.82 -6.78
C GLN A 263 -13.72 16.76 -6.25
N LYS A 264 -12.56 16.20 -5.88
CA LYS A 264 -11.39 16.95 -5.41
C LYS A 264 -10.16 16.48 -6.16
N THR A 265 -9.04 17.13 -5.91
CA THR A 265 -7.75 16.88 -6.53
C THR A 265 -7.35 15.41 -6.51
N VAL A 266 -6.92 14.91 -7.66
CA VAL A 266 -6.39 13.56 -7.82
C VAL A 266 -4.90 13.57 -7.54
N THR A 267 -4.48 12.90 -6.48
CA THR A 267 -3.10 12.93 -5.96
C THR A 267 -2.24 11.77 -6.44
N SER A 268 -2.85 10.66 -6.81
CA SER A 268 -2.09 9.45 -7.15
C SER A 268 -2.74 8.63 -8.23
N LEU A 269 -1.89 8.03 -9.06
CA LEU A 269 -2.25 7.14 -10.15
C LEU A 269 -1.49 5.82 -9.99
N ALA A 270 -2.12 4.70 -10.34
CA ALA A 270 -1.48 3.40 -10.43
C ALA A 270 -2.06 2.55 -11.56
N LEU A 271 -1.27 1.64 -12.09
CA LEU A 271 -1.70 0.70 -13.12
C LEU A 271 -1.94 -0.69 -12.50
N ALA A 272 -2.93 -1.37 -13.03
CA ALA A 272 -3.25 -2.76 -12.71
C ALA A 272 -3.43 -3.57 -14.00
N GLY A 273 -3.38 -4.89 -13.88
CA GLY A 273 -3.59 -5.80 -15.01
C GLY A 273 -2.62 -5.56 -16.17
N ASN A 274 -1.33 -5.37 -15.89
CA ASN A 274 -0.31 -5.04 -16.91
C ASN A 274 -0.65 -3.81 -17.75
N GLY A 275 -1.29 -2.79 -17.15
CA GLY A 275 -1.66 -1.56 -17.82
C GLY A 275 -3.05 -1.55 -18.48
N THR A 276 -3.84 -2.61 -18.33
CA THR A 276 -5.22 -2.64 -18.87
C THR A 276 -6.22 -1.89 -17.99
N ARG A 277 -5.84 -1.56 -16.76
CA ARG A 277 -6.67 -0.83 -15.80
C ARG A 277 -5.87 0.29 -15.15
N LEU A 278 -6.48 1.46 -15.08
CA LEU A 278 -5.98 2.62 -14.36
C LEU A 278 -6.75 2.78 -13.06
N LEU A 279 -6.02 3.01 -11.98
CA LEU A 279 -6.59 3.42 -10.70
C LEU A 279 -6.19 4.87 -10.43
N SER A 280 -7.14 5.69 -10.02
CA SER A 280 -6.90 7.06 -9.55
C SER A 280 -7.38 7.21 -8.12
N GLY A 281 -6.57 7.85 -7.29
CA GLY A 281 -6.89 8.18 -5.90
C GLY A 281 -6.90 9.68 -5.70
N GLY A 282 -7.89 10.19 -4.97
CA GLY A 282 -8.04 11.62 -4.76
C GLY A 282 -8.26 12.03 -3.30
N LEU A 283 -8.18 13.32 -3.06
CA LEU A 283 -8.47 13.93 -1.75
C LEU A 283 -9.96 13.83 -1.36
N ASP A 284 -10.82 13.38 -2.27
CA ASP A 284 -12.22 13.07 -1.99
C ASP A 284 -12.41 11.72 -1.25
N GLY A 285 -11.31 11.01 -0.97
CA GLY A 285 -11.34 9.69 -0.33
C GLY A 285 -11.84 8.59 -1.24
N HIS A 286 -11.95 8.81 -2.56
CA HIS A 286 -12.38 7.80 -3.50
C HIS A 286 -11.22 7.30 -4.35
N VAL A 287 -11.20 5.97 -4.56
CA VAL A 287 -10.42 5.34 -5.63
C VAL A 287 -11.37 4.97 -6.74
N LYS A 288 -11.05 5.38 -7.95
CA LYS A 288 -11.79 5.01 -9.16
C LYS A 288 -10.93 4.11 -10.05
N VAL A 289 -11.56 3.11 -10.62
CA VAL A 289 -10.92 2.16 -11.54
C VAL A 289 -11.48 2.39 -12.92
N PHE A 290 -10.60 2.68 -13.86
CA PHE A 290 -10.93 2.90 -15.27
C PHE A 290 -10.38 1.77 -16.12
N GLU A 291 -11.08 1.45 -17.17
CA GLU A 291 -10.57 0.62 -18.25
C GLU A 291 -9.75 1.49 -19.22
N THR A 292 -8.53 1.06 -19.57
CA THR A 292 -7.64 1.87 -20.43
C THR A 292 -8.02 1.86 -21.92
N SER A 293 -8.90 0.94 -22.34
CA SER A 293 -9.37 0.88 -23.73
C SER A 293 -10.45 1.93 -24.04
N ALA A 294 -11.43 2.07 -23.15
CA ALA A 294 -12.57 2.96 -23.34
C ALA A 294 -12.66 4.09 -22.30
N TRP A 295 -11.78 4.10 -21.30
CA TRP A 295 -11.73 5.07 -20.20
C TRP A 295 -13.01 5.16 -19.36
N ASN A 296 -13.80 4.09 -19.36
CA ASN A 296 -15.00 3.99 -18.55
C ASN A 296 -14.67 3.60 -17.12
N VAL A 297 -15.44 4.11 -16.16
CA VAL A 297 -15.33 3.70 -14.75
C VAL A 297 -15.94 2.32 -14.57
N VAL A 298 -15.14 1.38 -14.14
CA VAL A 298 -15.55 -0.02 -13.90
C VAL A 298 -15.92 -0.25 -12.44
N ALA A 299 -15.14 0.32 -11.51
CA ALA A 299 -15.34 0.14 -10.08
C ALA A 299 -14.90 1.39 -9.30
N GLY A 300 -15.34 1.47 -8.04
CA GLY A 300 -14.93 2.52 -7.12
C GLY A 300 -14.88 2.01 -5.69
N PHE A 301 -13.96 2.58 -4.90
CA PHE A 301 -13.82 2.31 -3.47
C PHE A 301 -13.85 3.61 -2.70
N LYS A 302 -14.51 3.62 -1.55
CA LYS A 302 -14.55 4.76 -0.64
C LYS A 302 -13.71 4.50 0.60
N TYR A 303 -12.96 5.50 1.02
CA TYR A 303 -12.11 5.48 2.19
C TYR A 303 -12.46 6.62 3.15
N PRO A 304 -12.21 6.46 4.45
CA PRO A 304 -12.61 7.45 5.47
C PRO A 304 -11.75 8.72 5.47
N SER A 305 -10.60 8.70 4.80
CA SER A 305 -9.63 9.80 4.80
C SER A 305 -9.14 10.08 3.38
N PRO A 306 -8.67 11.30 3.08
CA PRO A 306 -8.04 11.63 1.81
C PRO A 306 -6.92 10.67 1.45
N ILE A 307 -6.84 10.31 0.16
CA ILE A 307 -5.83 9.40 -0.38
C ILE A 307 -4.65 10.23 -0.86
N LEU A 308 -3.44 9.88 -0.45
CA LEU A 308 -2.21 10.54 -0.90
C LEU A 308 -1.41 9.65 -1.85
N SER A 309 -1.42 8.35 -1.61
CA SER A 309 -0.66 7.38 -2.40
C SER A 309 -1.44 6.10 -2.65
N LEU A 310 -1.21 5.51 -3.80
CA LEU A 310 -1.93 4.34 -4.29
C LEU A 310 -0.98 3.46 -5.08
N ASN A 311 -1.03 2.14 -4.85
CA ASN A 311 -0.31 1.19 -5.69
C ASN A 311 -1.03 -0.15 -5.74
N VAL A 312 -0.84 -0.89 -6.84
CA VAL A 312 -1.34 -2.24 -7.03
C VAL A 312 -0.16 -3.19 -7.04
N ILE A 313 -0.19 -4.16 -6.14
CA ILE A 313 0.88 -5.14 -6.00
C ILE A 313 0.45 -6.43 -6.65
N SER A 314 1.15 -6.81 -7.69
CA SER A 314 1.04 -8.13 -8.31
C SER A 314 1.90 -9.14 -7.55
N SER A 315 1.46 -10.38 -7.47
CA SER A 315 2.20 -11.45 -6.79
C SER A 315 2.06 -12.76 -7.54
N GLY A 316 3.12 -13.57 -7.50
CA GLY A 316 3.17 -14.87 -8.12
C GLY A 316 3.68 -14.86 -9.56
N SER A 317 3.86 -16.06 -10.14
CA SER A 317 4.37 -16.27 -11.50
C SER A 317 3.46 -15.72 -12.59
N ALA A 318 2.15 -15.67 -12.34
CA ALA A 318 1.14 -15.17 -13.29
C ALA A 318 0.99 -13.65 -13.28
N ARG A 319 1.73 -12.92 -12.44
CA ARG A 319 1.63 -11.45 -12.28
C ARG A 319 0.19 -10.95 -12.08
N GLU A 320 -0.61 -11.73 -11.38
CA GLU A 320 -1.97 -11.32 -11.06
C GLU A 320 -1.98 -10.26 -9.97
N ASP A 321 -2.86 -9.27 -10.11
CA ASP A 321 -3.08 -8.27 -9.07
C ASP A 321 -3.63 -8.92 -7.82
N LYS A 322 -2.89 -8.84 -6.72
CA LYS A 322 -3.20 -9.51 -5.48
C LYS A 322 -3.58 -8.56 -4.37
N HIS A 323 -2.89 -7.43 -4.29
CA HIS A 323 -3.11 -6.46 -3.24
C HIS A 323 -3.32 -5.07 -3.83
N LEU A 324 -4.33 -4.37 -3.33
CA LEU A 324 -4.53 -2.94 -3.54
C LEU A 324 -4.08 -2.23 -2.27
N VAL A 325 -3.03 -1.43 -2.37
CA VAL A 325 -2.42 -0.73 -1.24
C VAL A 325 -2.67 0.76 -1.37
N ILE A 326 -3.20 1.37 -0.32
CA ILE A 326 -3.62 2.77 -0.30
C ILE A 326 -3.10 3.43 0.96
N GLY A 327 -2.37 4.51 0.78
CA GLY A 327 -1.89 5.39 1.83
C GLY A 327 -2.79 6.59 2.00
N MET A 328 -3.19 6.85 3.23
CA MET A 328 -4.09 7.92 3.58
C MET A 328 -3.39 9.04 4.34
N GLN A 329 -3.97 10.23 4.29
CA GLN A 329 -3.50 11.41 5.03
C GLN A 329 -3.54 11.19 6.54
N SER A 330 -4.48 10.38 7.04
CA SER A 330 -4.57 10.02 8.46
C SER A 330 -3.45 9.12 8.97
N GLY A 331 -2.50 8.71 8.12
CA GLY A 331 -1.46 7.74 8.46
C GLY A 331 -1.94 6.29 8.45
N LEU A 332 -3.14 5.99 7.98
CA LEU A 332 -3.63 4.64 7.84
C LEU A 332 -3.20 4.06 6.49
N LEU A 333 -2.59 2.90 6.52
CA LEU A 333 -2.30 2.07 5.36
C LEU A 333 -3.40 1.02 5.20
N SER A 334 -4.13 1.08 4.11
CA SER A 334 -5.12 0.07 3.77
C SER A 334 -4.55 -0.91 2.75
N VAL A 335 -4.54 -2.19 3.08
CA VAL A 335 -4.15 -3.27 2.17
C VAL A 335 -5.35 -4.16 1.93
N LYS A 336 -5.98 -4.02 0.77
CA LYS A 336 -7.07 -4.90 0.32
C LYS A 336 -6.49 -6.06 -0.48
N THR A 337 -6.83 -7.28 -0.11
CA THR A 337 -6.33 -8.50 -0.73
C THR A 337 -7.44 -9.19 -1.51
N ARG A 338 -7.13 -9.59 -2.74
CA ARG A 338 -7.98 -10.46 -3.54
C ARG A 338 -7.82 -11.90 -3.03
N LEU A 339 -8.91 -12.48 -2.61
CA LEU A 339 -8.95 -13.87 -2.17
C LEU A 339 -9.07 -14.80 -3.39
N SER A 340 -8.22 -15.81 -3.49
CA SER A 340 -8.35 -16.90 -4.47
C SER A 340 -9.54 -17.80 -4.14
N GLY A 341 -10.02 -18.59 -5.11
CA GLY A 341 -11.26 -19.38 -4.99
C GLY A 341 -11.41 -20.16 -3.68
N GLN A 342 -10.42 -20.97 -3.29
CA GLN A 342 -10.45 -21.73 -2.02
C GLN A 342 -10.39 -20.82 -0.78
N GLN A 343 -9.57 -19.77 -0.81
CA GLN A 343 -9.49 -18.81 0.29
C GLN A 343 -10.77 -18.00 0.46
N LYS A 344 -11.46 -17.70 -0.65
CA LYS A 344 -12.75 -17.01 -0.64
C LYS A 344 -13.82 -17.87 0.02
N VAL A 345 -13.89 -19.16 -0.32
CA VAL A 345 -14.82 -20.11 0.30
C VAL A 345 -14.55 -20.21 1.80
N GLN A 346 -13.30 -20.41 2.20
CA GLN A 346 -12.93 -20.46 3.62
C GLN A 346 -13.21 -19.16 4.37
N ALA A 347 -13.04 -18.00 3.73
CA ALA A 347 -13.36 -16.71 4.34
C ALA A 347 -14.86 -16.55 4.53
N GLN A 348 -15.66 -16.92 3.54
CA GLN A 348 -17.13 -16.90 3.63
C GLN A 348 -17.65 -17.90 4.67
N GLU A 349 -17.06 -19.08 4.77
CA GLU A 349 -17.42 -20.05 5.81
C GLU A 349 -17.12 -19.50 7.22
N ARG A 350 -15.95 -18.86 7.42
CA ARG A 350 -15.61 -18.21 8.70
C ARG A 350 -16.55 -17.05 9.03
N GLU A 351 -16.92 -16.26 8.04
CA GLU A 351 -17.85 -15.15 8.21
C GLU A 351 -19.24 -15.65 8.62
N LYS A 352 -19.76 -16.67 7.93
CA LYS A 352 -21.02 -17.32 8.27
C LYS A 352 -20.96 -17.98 9.67
N GLU A 353 -19.85 -18.63 10.00
CA GLU A 353 -19.63 -19.21 11.34
C GLU A 353 -19.63 -18.13 12.42
N MET A 354 -18.96 -17.00 12.17
CA MET A 354 -18.92 -15.86 13.07
C MET A 354 -20.31 -15.24 13.24
N GLN A 355 -21.05 -15.07 12.15
CA GLN A 355 -22.39 -14.53 12.18
C GLN A 355 -23.35 -15.46 12.92
N ALA A 356 -23.29 -16.77 12.70
CA ALA A 356 -24.06 -17.75 13.44
C ALA A 356 -23.72 -17.76 14.95
N LEU A 357 -22.47 -17.45 15.29
CA LEU A 357 -22.01 -17.29 16.69
C LEU A 357 -22.63 -16.05 17.33
N ILE A 358 -22.63 -14.92 16.64
CA ILE A 358 -23.24 -13.65 17.10
C ILE A 358 -24.76 -13.81 17.26
N GLU A 359 -25.43 -14.52 16.34
CA GLU A 359 -26.86 -14.78 16.39
C GLU A 359 -27.25 -15.91 17.39
N GLY A 360 -26.29 -16.59 18.00
CA GLY A 360 -26.54 -17.72 18.90
C GLY A 360 -27.00 -19.01 18.20
N LYS A 361 -26.97 -19.06 16.87
CA LYS A 361 -27.45 -20.20 16.04
C LYS A 361 -26.33 -21.15 15.59
N ILE A 362 -25.25 -21.20 16.32
CA ILE A 362 -24.06 -21.95 15.89
C ILE A 362 -24.30 -23.46 15.81
N GLU A 363 -25.19 -24.00 16.66
CA GLU A 363 -25.54 -25.43 16.62
C GLU A 363 -26.29 -25.82 15.35
N GLU A 364 -27.16 -24.94 14.84
CA GLU A 364 -27.87 -25.14 13.58
C GLU A 364 -26.90 -25.07 12.38
N TYR A 365 -25.96 -24.11 12.45
CA TYR A 365 -24.90 -23.98 11.44
C TYR A 365 -24.01 -25.23 11.41
N ASP A 366 -23.56 -25.72 12.59
CA ASP A 366 -22.73 -26.93 12.67
C ASP A 366 -23.46 -28.19 12.19
N LYS A 367 -24.76 -28.32 12.48
CA LYS A 367 -25.58 -29.39 11.96
C LYS A 367 -25.68 -29.34 10.43
N SER A 368 -25.85 -28.14 9.87
CA SER A 368 -25.90 -27.93 8.41
C SER A 368 -24.60 -28.29 7.68
N GLN A 369 -23.46 -28.12 8.37
CA GLN A 369 -22.11 -28.42 7.83
C GLN A 369 -21.63 -29.83 8.19
N GLY A 370 -22.40 -30.63 8.89
CA GLY A 370 -22.01 -31.96 9.35
C GLY A 370 -20.84 -31.97 10.37
N LYS A 371 -20.52 -30.80 10.94
CA LYS A 371 -19.42 -30.66 11.91
C LYS A 371 -19.87 -31.12 13.29
N LYS A 372 -19.27 -32.20 13.80
CA LYS A 372 -19.49 -32.62 15.21
C LYS A 372 -18.44 -31.94 16.09
N ARG A 373 -18.84 -30.94 16.86
CA ARG A 373 -17.96 -30.35 17.88
C ARG A 373 -17.89 -31.26 19.10
N GLY A 374 -16.67 -31.54 19.59
CA GLY A 374 -16.51 -32.40 20.78
C GLY A 374 -17.14 -31.78 22.05
N ARG A 375 -17.59 -32.63 23.00
CA ARG A 375 -18.25 -32.25 24.25
C ARG A 375 -17.55 -31.14 25.10
N GLY A 376 -16.31 -30.83 24.83
CA GLY A 376 -15.55 -29.80 25.55
C GLY A 376 -15.53 -28.42 24.85
N TRP A 377 -16.23 -28.25 23.74
CA TRP A 377 -16.17 -27.00 22.96
C TRP A 377 -16.77 -25.80 23.71
N GLU A 378 -17.91 -25.98 24.35
CA GLU A 378 -18.54 -24.92 25.15
C GLU A 378 -17.65 -24.43 26.31
N LYS A 379 -16.97 -25.37 27.00
CA LYS A 379 -16.01 -25.02 28.07
C LYS A 379 -14.80 -24.27 27.53
N ARG A 380 -14.39 -24.48 26.28
CA ARG A 380 -13.26 -23.76 25.66
C ARG A 380 -13.63 -22.36 25.20
N THR A 381 -14.88 -22.16 24.78
CA THR A 381 -15.39 -20.86 24.33
C THR A 381 -15.89 -19.97 25.46
N ARG A 382 -16.42 -20.61 26.54
CA ARG A 382 -17.02 -19.90 27.69
C ARG A 382 -16.13 -19.79 28.92
N GLY A 383 -14.93 -20.38 28.89
CA GLY A 383 -14.05 -20.44 30.06
C GLY A 383 -14.40 -21.55 31.07
N LYS A 384 -13.47 -21.90 31.95
CA LYS A 384 -13.62 -23.00 32.94
C LYS A 384 -14.67 -22.72 34.01
N ASP A 385 -14.93 -21.45 34.27
CA ASP A 385 -15.75 -20.99 35.42
C ASP A 385 -17.11 -20.41 34.97
N TYR A 386 -17.53 -20.68 33.74
CA TYR A 386 -18.83 -20.23 33.25
C TYR A 386 -19.97 -21.03 33.89
N THR A 387 -20.72 -20.37 34.76
CA THR A 387 -21.85 -20.95 35.48
C THR A 387 -23.22 -20.68 34.81
N GLY A 388 -23.27 -19.91 33.70
CA GLY A 388 -24.48 -19.69 32.90
C GLY A 388 -25.32 -18.49 33.29
N GLU A 389 -25.16 -17.90 34.45
CA GLU A 389 -25.89 -16.71 34.90
C GLU A 389 -24.93 -15.59 35.26
N GLY A 390 -24.98 -14.48 34.50
CA GLY A 390 -24.30 -13.22 34.84
C GLY A 390 -22.76 -13.19 34.73
N ALA A 391 -22.15 -14.17 34.10
CA ALA A 391 -20.71 -14.19 33.93
C ALA A 391 -20.25 -13.33 32.75
N ASP A 392 -19.39 -12.35 33.01
CA ASP A 392 -18.71 -11.56 31.97
C ASP A 392 -17.91 -12.48 31.07
N ILE A 393 -17.99 -12.24 29.75
CA ILE A 393 -17.22 -12.98 28.75
C ILE A 393 -15.76 -12.54 28.85
N VAL A 394 -14.93 -13.32 29.55
CA VAL A 394 -13.48 -13.13 29.55
C VAL A 394 -12.92 -13.70 28.25
N ILE A 395 -12.51 -12.82 27.34
CA ILE A 395 -11.78 -13.19 26.13
C ILE A 395 -10.32 -13.42 26.53
N ASP A 396 -9.97 -14.67 26.88
CA ASP A 396 -8.58 -15.06 27.06
C ASP A 396 -7.86 -15.08 25.70
N GLY A 397 -7.16 -14.00 25.41
CA GLY A 397 -6.25 -13.91 24.28
C GLY A 397 -5.04 -14.82 24.47
N ASN A 398 -4.95 -15.88 23.68
CA ASN A 398 -3.77 -16.75 23.50
C ASN A 398 -3.46 -17.82 24.55
N ALA A 399 -4.26 -18.86 24.60
CA ALA A 399 -3.80 -20.14 25.17
C ALA A 399 -3.51 -21.19 24.08
N ARG A 400 -2.63 -20.91 23.13
CA ARG A 400 -2.04 -21.92 22.22
C ARG A 400 -0.53 -22.07 22.41
N GLY A 401 -0.05 -21.96 23.66
CA GLY A 401 1.24 -22.49 24.04
C GLY A 401 1.00 -23.72 24.93
N LYS A 402 1.55 -24.89 24.57
CA LYS A 402 1.77 -25.95 25.55
C LYS A 402 2.46 -25.28 26.72
N ILE A 403 1.78 -25.23 27.88
CA ILE A 403 2.39 -24.76 29.12
C ILE A 403 3.59 -25.67 29.34
N LYS A 404 4.80 -25.18 29.03
CA LYS A 404 6.02 -25.84 29.43
C LYS A 404 5.88 -26.00 30.94
N ALA A 405 6.01 -27.21 31.42
CA ALA A 405 5.93 -27.49 32.86
C ALA A 405 6.88 -26.53 33.57
N GLY A 406 6.32 -25.50 34.22
CA GLY A 406 7.11 -24.48 34.89
C GLY A 406 8.04 -25.10 35.92
N SER A 407 9.14 -24.44 36.20
CA SER A 407 10.11 -24.84 37.23
C SER A 407 9.43 -25.13 38.58
N GLN A 408 10.05 -25.92 39.42
CA GLN A 408 9.45 -26.31 40.70
C GLN A 408 9.12 -25.10 41.58
N TRP A 409 9.92 -24.03 41.52
CA TRP A 409 9.69 -22.79 42.26
C TRP A 409 8.48 -21.99 41.67
N GLU A 410 8.26 -21.98 40.35
CA GLU A 410 7.07 -21.35 39.77
C GLU A 410 5.77 -22.06 40.16
N ARG A 411 5.82 -23.40 40.36
CA ARG A 411 4.66 -24.15 40.82
C ARG A 411 4.35 -23.86 42.30
N ALA A 412 5.39 -23.66 43.15
CA ALA A 412 5.23 -23.28 44.54
C ALA A 412 4.64 -21.85 44.65
N LEU A 413 5.09 -20.93 43.81
CA LEU A 413 4.60 -19.56 43.74
C LEU A 413 3.09 -19.49 43.37
N ARG A 414 2.66 -20.28 42.37
CA ARG A 414 1.24 -20.40 42.00
C ARG A 414 0.35 -21.02 43.05
N LYS A 415 0.93 -21.76 44.00
CA LYS A 415 0.22 -22.36 45.16
C LYS A 415 0.21 -21.44 46.38
N GLY A 416 0.79 -20.24 46.31
CA GLY A 416 0.87 -19.30 47.42
C GLY A 416 1.91 -19.68 48.49
N GLN A 417 2.80 -20.65 48.21
CA GLN A 417 3.83 -21.11 49.14
C GLN A 417 5.13 -20.31 48.91
N TYR A 418 5.17 -19.08 49.37
CA TYR A 418 6.24 -18.13 49.07
C TYR A 418 7.60 -18.53 49.64
N GLU A 419 7.67 -19.07 50.88
CA GLU A 419 8.92 -19.53 51.50
C GLU A 419 9.55 -20.67 50.72
N LYS A 420 8.77 -21.70 50.37
CA LYS A 420 9.24 -22.83 49.57
C LYS A 420 9.61 -22.42 48.15
N ALA A 421 8.94 -21.41 47.58
CA ALA A 421 9.28 -20.88 46.27
C ALA A 421 10.62 -20.16 46.31
N LEU A 422 10.92 -19.45 47.39
CA LEU A 422 12.18 -18.73 47.60
C LEU A 422 13.35 -19.68 47.74
N ASP A 423 13.21 -20.74 48.58
CA ASP A 423 14.23 -21.76 48.78
C ASP A 423 14.57 -22.51 47.49
N LEU A 424 13.56 -22.94 46.76
CA LEU A 424 13.74 -23.59 45.45
C LEU A 424 14.33 -22.66 44.38
N ALA A 425 14.09 -21.35 44.48
CA ALA A 425 14.66 -20.36 43.59
C ALA A 425 16.13 -20.08 43.90
N LEU A 426 16.51 -20.09 45.18
CA LEU A 426 17.90 -19.92 45.63
C LEU A 426 18.77 -21.14 45.26
N GLU A 427 18.20 -22.34 45.26
CA GLU A 427 18.87 -23.56 44.78
C GLU A 427 19.04 -23.61 43.26
N SER A 428 18.21 -22.87 42.52
CA SER A 428 18.29 -22.85 41.08
C SER A 428 19.37 -21.87 40.56
N LYS A 429 20.15 -22.26 39.54
CA LYS A 429 21.25 -21.46 38.97
C LYS A 429 20.83 -20.11 38.32
N VAL A 430 19.58 -19.70 38.40
CA VAL A 430 19.02 -18.49 37.75
C VAL A 430 18.80 -17.40 38.81
N ARG A 431 19.87 -16.78 39.27
CA ARG A 431 19.86 -15.85 40.42
C ARG A 431 19.23 -14.48 40.20
N THR A 432 19.12 -13.96 38.95
CA THR A 432 18.81 -12.53 38.78
C THR A 432 17.36 -12.19 38.39
N LYS A 433 16.59 -13.10 37.82
CA LYS A 433 15.18 -12.83 37.44
C LYS A 433 14.15 -13.17 38.52
N VAL A 434 14.53 -13.95 39.52
CA VAL A 434 13.61 -14.50 40.52
C VAL A 434 13.36 -13.51 41.64
N TYR A 435 14.35 -12.69 42.01
CA TYR A 435 14.22 -11.70 43.10
C TYR A 435 13.11 -10.65 42.84
N VAL A 436 12.96 -10.22 41.61
CA VAL A 436 11.98 -9.17 41.25
C VAL A 436 10.54 -9.70 41.28
N SER A 437 10.30 -10.95 40.87
CA SER A 437 8.94 -11.53 40.81
C SER A 437 8.41 -11.96 42.20
N VAL A 438 9.28 -12.35 43.12
CA VAL A 438 8.87 -12.73 44.48
C VAL A 438 8.57 -11.50 45.33
N LEU A 439 9.31 -10.40 45.18
CA LEU A 439 9.04 -9.15 45.87
C LEU A 439 7.79 -8.43 45.39
N SER A 440 7.45 -8.52 44.08
CA SER A 440 6.23 -7.92 43.56
C SER A 440 4.94 -8.66 43.98
N SER A 441 5.01 -9.97 44.24
CA SER A 441 3.86 -10.77 44.69
C SER A 441 3.65 -10.77 46.22
N ALA A 442 4.62 -10.31 47.00
CA ALA A 442 4.48 -10.19 48.48
C ALA A 442 3.89 -8.82 48.89
N HIS A 443 3.71 -7.87 47.97
CA HIS A 443 3.16 -6.53 48.21
C HIS A 443 1.78 -6.31 47.56
N SER A 444 1.18 -7.30 46.93
CA SER A 444 -0.23 -7.35 46.52
C SER A 444 -0.99 -8.39 47.35
#